data_894f7549573692f3fd04df504810d6ae
#
_entry.id   894f7549573692f3fd04df504810d6ae
#
_cell.length_a   1.000
_cell.length_b   1.000
_cell.length_c   1.000
_cell.angle_alpha   90.00
_cell.angle_beta   90.00
_cell.angle_gamma   90.00
#
_symmetry.space_group_name_H-M   'P 1'
#
loop_
_entity.id
_entity.type
_entity.pdbx_description
1 polymer ?
#
loop_
_entity_poly.entity_id
_entity_poly.type
_entity_poly.pdbx_seq_one_letter_code
_entity_poly.pdbx_strand_id
1 'polypeptide(L)'
;MKGYFDIAIFDECHVCKDGDSAQGNAMHCLIKATKKQLALTGTIAGGKAEDLYYLIYRLAPWKMTSKGYRWTDVANFSKQYGKVEQRYGYAGSSSEEDLAEKVSARGRSLSSPKTKPGISPTIFTDFLLDCAVFLDLSDMSSYLPDLKEM
;
A
#
# COMPACT_ATOMS: atom_id res chain seq x y z
N MET A 1 12.93 23.52 -3.48
CA MET A 1 14.33 23.24 -3.86
C MET A 1 14.38 21.87 -4.49
N LYS A 2 14.34 21.80 -5.81
CA LYS A 2 14.38 20.51 -6.53
C LYS A 2 15.85 20.11 -6.72
N GLY A 3 16.22 18.87 -6.29
CA GLY A 3 17.59 18.35 -6.47
C GLY A 3 18.63 18.93 -5.51
N TYR A 4 18.23 19.33 -4.31
CA TYR A 4 19.14 19.77 -3.26
C TYR A 4 20.06 18.63 -2.77
N PHE A 5 19.50 17.41 -2.69
CA PHE A 5 20.24 16.20 -2.38
C PHE A 5 20.40 15.33 -3.64
N ASP A 6 21.50 14.60 -3.75
CA ASP A 6 21.72 13.69 -4.87
C ASP A 6 20.92 12.42 -4.71
N ILE A 7 20.83 11.86 -3.50
CA ILE A 7 20.07 10.65 -3.17
C ILE A 7 19.43 10.77 -1.80
N ALA A 8 18.23 10.23 -1.64
CA ALA A 8 17.60 9.93 -0.35
C ALA A 8 17.42 8.43 -0.21
N ILE A 9 17.80 7.89 0.94
CA ILE A 9 17.58 6.50 1.31
C ILE A 9 16.53 6.48 2.43
N PHE A 10 15.43 5.77 2.20
CA PHE A 10 14.36 5.61 3.17
C PHE A 10 14.39 4.17 3.68
N ASP A 11 14.91 4.01 4.87
CA ASP A 11 14.86 2.71 5.56
C ASP A 11 13.49 2.52 6.20
N GLU A 12 13.02 1.28 6.23
CA GLU A 12 11.69 0.89 6.72
C GLU A 12 10.56 1.75 6.11
N CYS A 13 10.62 1.97 4.81
CA CYS A 13 9.69 2.87 4.10
C CYS A 13 8.21 2.51 4.27
N HIS A 14 7.89 1.29 4.71
CA HIS A 14 6.53 0.85 5.00
C HIS A 14 5.84 1.69 6.10
N VAL A 15 6.60 2.35 7.00
CA VAL A 15 6.02 3.27 8.01
C VAL A 15 5.45 4.54 7.38
N CYS A 16 5.81 4.84 6.13
CA CYS A 16 5.32 5.99 5.37
C CYS A 16 4.12 5.67 4.47
N LYS A 17 3.43 4.54 4.71
CA LYS A 17 2.34 4.05 3.86
C LYS A 17 1.06 4.88 3.89
N ASP A 18 0.82 5.64 4.95
CA ASP A 18 -0.41 6.41 5.11
C ASP A 18 -0.39 7.72 4.31
N GLY A 19 -1.54 8.10 3.75
CA GLY A 19 -1.69 9.29 2.92
C GLY A 19 -1.37 10.60 3.65
N ASP A 20 -1.86 10.71 4.88
CA ASP A 20 -1.83 11.97 5.67
C ASP A 20 -0.92 11.89 6.91
N SER A 21 -0.12 10.82 7.05
CA SER A 21 0.81 10.71 8.17
C SER A 21 1.96 11.72 8.08
N ALA A 22 2.48 12.15 9.23
CA ALA A 22 3.62 13.06 9.28
C ALA A 22 4.85 12.46 8.58
N GLN A 23 5.11 11.15 8.78
CA GLN A 23 6.20 10.42 8.13
C GLN A 23 6.01 10.38 6.60
N GLY A 24 4.79 10.08 6.13
CA GLY A 24 4.48 10.07 4.71
C GLY A 24 4.66 11.44 4.06
N ASN A 25 4.25 12.51 4.74
CA ASN A 25 4.42 13.87 4.26
C ASN A 25 5.91 14.29 4.25
N ALA A 26 6.68 13.94 5.27
CA ALA A 26 8.12 14.17 5.33
C ALA A 26 8.84 13.45 4.18
N MET A 27 8.53 12.16 3.95
CA MET A 27 9.05 11.39 2.81
C MET A 27 8.75 12.08 1.48
N HIS A 28 7.51 12.53 1.28
CA HIS A 28 7.11 13.24 0.05
C HIS A 28 7.90 14.54 -0.17
N CYS A 29 8.14 15.33 0.89
CA CYS A 29 8.95 16.53 0.82
C CYS A 29 10.42 16.21 0.46
N LEU A 30 10.99 15.17 1.06
CA LEU A 30 12.37 14.74 0.79
C LEU A 30 12.52 14.22 -0.64
N ILE A 31 11.59 13.43 -1.15
CA ILE A 31 11.57 12.97 -2.54
C ILE A 31 11.60 14.16 -3.52
N LYS A 32 10.82 15.22 -3.24
CA LYS A 32 10.83 16.43 -4.07
C LYS A 32 12.16 17.21 -4.02
N ALA A 33 12.90 17.07 -2.93
CA ALA A 33 14.19 17.73 -2.75
C ALA A 33 15.39 16.94 -3.29
N THR A 34 15.18 15.68 -3.70
CA THR A 34 16.24 14.77 -4.16
C THR A 34 16.20 14.51 -5.66
N LYS A 35 17.35 14.11 -6.23
CA LYS A 35 17.45 13.66 -7.62
C LYS A 35 17.09 12.20 -7.79
N LYS A 36 17.52 11.35 -6.83
CA LYS A 36 17.28 9.90 -6.82
C LYS A 36 16.78 9.46 -5.45
N GLN A 37 15.98 8.42 -5.41
CA GLN A 37 15.50 7.81 -4.17
C GLN A 37 15.71 6.30 -4.17
N LEU A 38 16.02 5.77 -2.99
CA LEU A 38 16.05 4.35 -2.68
C LEU A 38 15.17 4.11 -1.46
N ALA A 39 14.21 3.23 -1.58
CA ALA A 39 13.33 2.83 -0.48
C ALA A 39 13.62 1.37 -0.12
N LEU A 40 13.87 1.12 1.15
CA LEU A 40 14.21 -0.18 1.70
C LEU A 40 13.10 -0.61 2.67
N THR A 41 12.73 -1.87 2.64
CA THR A 41 11.83 -2.45 3.64
C THR A 41 11.86 -3.97 3.58
N GLY A 42 11.82 -4.62 4.74
CA GLY A 42 11.60 -6.05 4.86
C GLY A 42 10.13 -6.45 4.70
N THR A 43 9.20 -5.48 4.80
CA THR A 43 7.75 -5.70 4.71
C THR A 43 7.13 -4.67 3.79
N ILE A 44 7.01 -4.99 2.52
CA ILE A 44 6.53 -4.03 1.52
C ILE A 44 5.05 -3.67 1.70
N ALA A 45 4.26 -4.61 2.22
CA ALA A 45 2.83 -4.41 2.48
C ALA A 45 2.42 -5.10 3.79
N GLY A 46 1.58 -4.45 4.57
CA GLY A 46 0.98 -5.01 5.79
C GLY A 46 -0.15 -6.02 5.50
N GLY A 47 -0.16 -6.60 4.29
CA GLY A 47 -1.15 -7.56 3.84
C GLY A 47 -2.33 -6.97 3.09
N LYS A 48 -2.42 -5.64 2.94
CA LYS A 48 -3.50 -4.97 2.22
C LYS A 48 -2.95 -4.19 1.02
N ALA A 49 -3.69 -4.15 -0.08
CA ALA A 49 -3.29 -3.40 -1.27
C ALA A 49 -3.18 -1.88 -1.00
N GLU A 50 -4.01 -1.34 -0.12
CA GLU A 50 -3.98 0.06 0.27
C GLU A 50 -2.66 0.50 0.93
N ASP A 51 -1.95 -0.43 1.60
CA ASP A 51 -0.63 -0.15 2.19
C ASP A 51 0.42 0.23 1.14
N LEU A 52 0.27 -0.28 -0.09
CA LEU A 52 1.17 0.04 -1.21
C LEU A 52 0.78 1.31 -1.96
N TYR A 53 -0.48 1.72 -1.87
CA TYR A 53 -1.02 2.82 -2.68
C TYR A 53 -0.20 4.10 -2.59
N TYR A 54 -0.07 4.64 -1.39
CA TYR A 54 0.61 5.90 -1.17
C TYR A 54 2.13 5.79 -1.29
N LEU A 55 2.70 4.62 -1.00
CA LEU A 55 4.12 4.37 -1.23
C LEU A 55 4.46 4.42 -2.72
N ILE A 56 3.71 3.70 -3.56
CA ILE A 56 3.89 3.72 -5.00
C ILE A 56 3.64 5.13 -5.54
N TYR A 57 2.61 5.82 -5.05
CA TYR A 57 2.30 7.18 -5.49
C TYR A 57 3.39 8.21 -5.16
N ARG A 58 4.12 8.01 -4.06
CA ARG A 58 5.26 8.85 -3.69
C ARG A 58 6.53 8.50 -4.47
N LEU A 59 6.83 7.21 -4.60
CA LEU A 59 8.06 6.72 -5.21
C LEU A 59 8.00 6.73 -6.75
N ALA A 60 6.87 6.36 -7.32
CA ALA A 60 6.66 6.22 -8.76
C ALA A 60 5.31 6.81 -9.21
N PRO A 61 5.08 8.14 -9.02
CA PRO A 61 3.79 8.76 -9.33
C PRO A 61 3.37 8.59 -10.79
N TRP A 62 4.33 8.52 -11.70
CA TRP A 62 4.04 8.31 -13.14
C TRP A 62 3.33 6.97 -13.42
N LYS A 63 3.62 5.91 -12.66
CA LYS A 63 2.96 4.62 -12.79
C LYS A 63 1.49 4.68 -12.37
N MET A 64 1.22 5.40 -11.29
CA MET A 64 -0.15 5.59 -10.80
C MET A 64 -0.96 6.42 -11.78
N THR A 65 -0.41 7.53 -12.25
CA THR A 65 -1.08 8.43 -13.20
C THR A 65 -1.27 7.80 -14.58
N SER A 66 -0.34 6.98 -15.07
CA SER A 66 -0.48 6.27 -16.35
C SER A 66 -1.63 5.26 -16.34
N LYS A 67 -1.95 4.69 -15.17
CA LYS A 67 -3.11 3.82 -14.97
C LYS A 67 -4.39 4.57 -14.58
N GLY A 68 -4.36 5.92 -14.57
CA GLY A 68 -5.51 6.77 -14.30
C GLY A 68 -5.84 7.00 -12.84
N TYR A 69 -4.99 6.56 -11.90
CA TYR A 69 -5.20 6.80 -10.47
C TYR A 69 -4.84 8.22 -10.07
N ARG A 70 -5.67 8.84 -9.23
CA ARG A 70 -5.42 10.10 -8.55
C ARG A 70 -5.06 9.84 -7.09
N TRP A 71 -4.46 10.79 -6.41
CA TRP A 71 -4.08 10.67 -4.99
C TRP A 71 -5.21 10.16 -4.07
N THR A 72 -6.45 10.46 -4.39
CA THR A 72 -7.65 10.12 -3.58
C THR A 72 -8.32 8.80 -3.96
N ASP A 73 -7.83 8.09 -4.98
CA ASP A 73 -8.53 6.92 -5.55
C ASP A 73 -8.16 5.59 -4.87
N VAL A 74 -7.70 5.64 -3.61
CA VAL A 74 -7.30 4.45 -2.84
C VAL A 74 -8.39 3.38 -2.79
N ALA A 75 -9.67 3.77 -2.70
CA ALA A 75 -10.79 2.85 -2.66
C ALA A 75 -10.94 2.05 -3.96
N ASN A 76 -10.73 2.68 -5.11
CA ASN A 76 -10.76 2.01 -6.42
C ASN A 76 -9.56 1.07 -6.60
N PHE A 77 -8.39 1.50 -6.14
CA PHE A 77 -7.19 0.66 -6.14
C PHE A 77 -7.39 -0.58 -5.25
N SER A 78 -7.94 -0.42 -4.03
CA SER A 78 -8.23 -1.53 -3.13
C SER A 78 -9.25 -2.50 -3.70
N LYS A 79 -10.24 -2.03 -4.48
CA LYS A 79 -11.19 -2.90 -5.19
C LYS A 79 -10.51 -3.72 -6.30
N GLN A 80 -9.54 -3.13 -7.00
CA GLN A 80 -8.87 -3.78 -8.13
C GLN A 80 -7.77 -4.74 -7.69
N TYR A 81 -6.96 -4.36 -6.71
CA TYR A 81 -5.76 -5.09 -6.30
C TYR A 81 -5.83 -5.71 -4.91
N GLY A 82 -6.85 -5.37 -4.13
CA GLY A 82 -7.09 -5.89 -2.80
C GLY A 82 -8.22 -6.89 -2.74
N LYS A 83 -8.48 -7.36 -1.51
CA LYS A 83 -9.64 -8.18 -1.19
C LYS A 83 -10.66 -7.33 -0.44
N VAL A 84 -11.79 -7.06 -1.07
CA VAL A 84 -12.90 -6.29 -0.49
C VAL A 84 -14.07 -7.21 -0.25
N GLU A 85 -14.56 -7.25 0.99
CA GLU A 85 -15.76 -7.99 1.36
C GLU A 85 -16.91 -7.01 1.60
N GLN A 86 -18.03 -7.27 0.96
CA GLN A 86 -19.26 -6.52 1.19
C GLN A 86 -20.35 -7.51 1.60
N ARG A 87 -20.92 -7.31 2.77
CA ARG A 87 -22.01 -8.16 3.27
C ARG A 87 -23.35 -7.57 2.88
N TYR A 88 -24.23 -8.41 2.40
CA TYR A 88 -25.63 -8.10 2.13
C TYR A 88 -26.46 -8.76 3.24
N GLY A 89 -27.21 -7.96 4.02
CA GLY A 89 -28.12 -8.44 5.05
C GLY A 89 -29.57 -8.08 4.68
N TYR A 90 -30.54 -8.84 5.21
CA TYR A 90 -31.94 -8.45 5.16
C TYR A 90 -32.24 -7.56 6.36
N ALA A 91 -32.98 -6.45 6.13
CA ALA A 91 -33.50 -5.62 7.21
C ALA A 91 -34.44 -6.49 8.09
N GLY A 92 -33.98 -6.90 9.26
CA GLY A 92 -34.74 -7.77 10.17
C GLY A 92 -33.89 -8.69 11.06
N SER A 93 -32.59 -8.82 10.84
CA SER A 93 -31.70 -9.50 11.75
C SER A 93 -31.17 -8.53 12.82
N SER A 94 -31.76 -8.61 14.01
CA SER A 94 -31.39 -7.81 15.18
C SER A 94 -30.06 -8.28 15.77
N SER A 95 -28.96 -7.73 15.30
CA SER A 95 -27.70 -7.70 16.04
C SER A 95 -27.28 -6.25 16.14
N GLU A 96 -27.18 -5.75 17.38
CA GLU A 96 -26.95 -4.34 17.74
C GLU A 96 -25.57 -3.78 17.33
N GLU A 97 -24.76 -4.51 16.57
CA GLU A 97 -23.41 -4.10 16.16
C GLU A 97 -23.34 -3.46 14.77
N ASP A 98 -24.44 -3.37 14.01
CA ASP A 98 -24.44 -2.92 12.61
C ASP A 98 -25.19 -1.57 12.38
N LEU A 99 -25.10 -0.62 13.28
CA LEU A 99 -25.74 0.71 13.18
C LEU A 99 -25.24 1.60 12.02
N ALA A 100 -24.44 1.08 11.10
CA ALA A 100 -23.96 1.80 9.91
C ALA A 100 -24.59 1.31 8.60
N GLU A 101 -25.71 0.61 8.65
CA GLU A 101 -26.35 0.05 7.45
C GLU A 101 -27.27 1.08 6.77
N LYS A 102 -26.95 1.40 5.52
CA LYS A 102 -27.88 2.11 4.64
C LYS A 102 -28.86 1.13 4.05
N VAL A 103 -30.12 1.28 4.40
CA VAL A 103 -31.23 0.50 3.81
C VAL A 103 -31.43 0.92 2.36
N SER A 104 -31.30 0.00 1.42
CA SER A 104 -31.66 0.23 0.03
C SER A 104 -33.17 0.15 -0.15
N ALA A 105 -33.73 0.79 -1.21
CA ALA A 105 -35.17 0.85 -1.53
C ALA A 105 -35.86 -0.52 -1.70
N ARG A 106 -35.11 -1.65 -1.60
CA ARG A 106 -35.61 -3.03 -1.68
C ARG A 106 -35.47 -3.83 -0.37
N GLY A 107 -35.27 -3.16 0.78
CA GLY A 107 -35.16 -3.83 2.07
C GLY A 107 -33.86 -4.63 2.27
N ARG A 108 -32.86 -4.46 1.41
CA ARG A 108 -31.49 -5.00 1.60
C ARG A 108 -30.64 -3.94 2.25
N SER A 109 -30.03 -4.26 3.37
CA SER A 109 -29.00 -3.42 3.97
C SER A 109 -27.66 -3.74 3.32
N LEU A 110 -26.91 -2.71 2.96
CA LEU A 110 -25.55 -2.82 2.42
C LEU A 110 -24.59 -2.34 3.50
N SER A 111 -23.79 -3.25 4.04
CA SER A 111 -22.68 -2.84 4.91
C SER A 111 -21.61 -2.09 4.11
N SER A 112 -20.93 -1.15 4.77
CA SER A 112 -19.75 -0.51 4.15
C SER A 112 -18.74 -1.57 3.74
N PRO A 113 -18.13 -1.48 2.54
CA PRO A 113 -17.12 -2.44 2.10
C PRO A 113 -15.93 -2.41 3.07
N LYS A 114 -15.57 -3.58 3.61
CA LYS A 114 -14.41 -3.76 4.49
C LYS A 114 -13.25 -4.37 3.70
N THR A 115 -12.08 -3.73 3.77
CA THR A 115 -10.86 -4.26 3.17
C THR A 115 -10.31 -5.39 4.03
N LYS A 116 -10.10 -6.56 3.44
CA LYS A 116 -9.51 -7.74 4.08
C LYS A 116 -8.04 -7.88 3.69
N PRO A 117 -7.23 -8.58 4.49
CA PRO A 117 -5.90 -8.99 4.06
C PRO A 117 -5.98 -9.80 2.76
N GLY A 118 -5.13 -9.44 1.82
CA GLY A 118 -5.03 -10.06 0.50
C GLY A 118 -4.65 -9.03 -0.55
N ILE A 119 -3.64 -9.39 -1.36
CA ILE A 119 -3.09 -8.55 -2.41
C ILE A 119 -3.07 -9.38 -3.68
N SER A 120 -3.56 -8.82 -4.78
CA SER A 120 -3.46 -9.46 -6.08
C SER A 120 -2.00 -9.48 -6.55
N PRO A 121 -1.48 -10.63 -7.01
CA PRO A 121 -0.12 -10.70 -7.59
C PRO A 121 0.10 -9.72 -8.75
N THR A 122 -0.94 -9.32 -9.45
CA THR A 122 -0.86 -8.36 -10.57
C THR A 122 -0.31 -6.99 -10.15
N ILE A 123 -0.38 -6.64 -8.87
CA ILE A 123 0.22 -5.38 -8.36
C ILE A 123 1.74 -5.36 -8.56
N PHE A 124 2.39 -6.51 -8.44
CA PHE A 124 3.84 -6.64 -8.63
C PHE A 124 4.22 -6.40 -10.09
N THR A 125 3.49 -7.02 -11.03
CA THR A 125 3.74 -6.83 -12.47
C THR A 125 3.40 -5.42 -12.93
N ASP A 126 2.36 -4.83 -12.38
CA ASP A 126 1.85 -3.53 -12.79
C ASP A 126 2.68 -2.35 -12.26
N PHE A 127 3.26 -2.49 -11.07
CA PHE A 127 3.86 -1.35 -10.37
C PHE A 127 5.30 -1.57 -9.89
N LEU A 128 5.70 -2.82 -9.59
CA LEU A 128 6.96 -3.06 -8.89
C LEU A 128 8.04 -3.71 -9.75
N LEU A 129 7.68 -4.53 -10.73
CA LEU A 129 8.61 -5.40 -11.47
C LEU A 129 9.82 -4.68 -12.08
N ASP A 130 9.63 -3.45 -12.57
CA ASP A 130 10.68 -2.67 -13.24
C ASP A 130 11.34 -1.62 -12.34
N CYS A 131 10.95 -1.52 -11.06
CA CYS A 131 11.51 -0.54 -10.13
C CYS A 131 11.81 -1.09 -8.74
N ALA A 132 11.50 -2.35 -8.45
CA ALA A 132 11.81 -3.00 -7.19
C ALA A 132 12.73 -4.22 -7.41
N VAL A 133 13.65 -4.40 -6.48
CA VAL A 133 14.52 -5.58 -6.40
C VAL A 133 14.15 -6.31 -5.11
N PHE A 134 13.90 -7.61 -5.23
CA PHE A 134 13.64 -8.48 -4.10
C PHE A 134 14.90 -9.28 -3.81
N LEU A 135 15.38 -9.20 -2.57
CA LEU A 135 16.56 -9.93 -2.10
C LEU A 135 16.13 -10.88 -0.99
N ASP A 136 16.55 -12.12 -1.08
CA ASP A 136 16.41 -13.11 -0.03
C ASP A 136 17.75 -13.34 0.67
N LEU A 137 17.72 -13.89 1.88
CA LEU A 137 18.93 -14.28 2.62
C LEU A 137 19.78 -15.28 1.85
N SER A 138 19.16 -16.15 1.04
CA SER A 138 19.86 -17.07 0.16
C SER A 138 20.73 -16.36 -0.90
N ASP A 139 20.31 -15.19 -1.37
CA ASP A 139 21.06 -14.40 -2.35
C ASP A 139 22.35 -13.81 -1.74
N MET A 140 22.37 -13.67 -0.41
CA MET A 140 23.48 -13.11 0.36
C MET A 140 24.30 -14.17 1.09
N SER A 141 23.96 -15.45 0.95
CA SER A 141 24.54 -16.56 1.71
C SER A 141 26.08 -16.64 1.63
N SER A 142 26.68 -16.27 0.49
CA SER A 142 28.14 -16.25 0.31
C SER A 142 28.86 -15.12 1.06
N TYR A 143 28.12 -14.13 1.57
CA TYR A 143 28.65 -12.96 2.28
C TYR A 143 28.28 -12.94 3.77
N LEU A 144 27.41 -13.86 4.20
CA LEU A 144 26.99 -13.94 5.59
C LEU A 144 27.98 -14.81 6.38
N PRO A 145 28.40 -14.39 7.59
CA PRO A 145 29.18 -15.25 8.46
C PRO A 145 28.35 -16.45 8.92
N ASP A 146 29.03 -17.60 9.11
CA ASP A 146 28.38 -18.79 9.64
C ASP A 146 27.74 -18.51 10.99
N LEU A 147 26.43 -18.75 11.10
CA LEU A 147 25.70 -18.69 12.38
C LEU A 147 26.22 -19.85 13.24
N LYS A 148 27.04 -19.54 14.23
CA LYS A 148 27.37 -20.49 15.31
C LYS A 148 26.28 -20.37 16.36
N GLU A 149 25.41 -21.36 16.46
CA GLU A 149 24.54 -21.55 17.60
C GLU A 149 25.44 -21.79 18.85
N MET A 150 25.27 -20.94 19.87
CA MET A 150 25.90 -21.14 21.18
C MET A 150 24.98 -22.00 22.05
#